data_2aa1b42db69d4e0b42cfa9a2aa4d3dfc
#
_entry.id   2aa1b42db69d4e0b42cfa9a2aa4d3dfc
#
_cell.length_a   1.000
_cell.length_b   1.000
_cell.length_c   1.000
_cell.angle_alpha   90.00
_cell.angle_beta   90.00
_cell.angle_gamma   90.00
#
_symmetry.space_group_name_H-M   'P 1'
#
loop_
_entity.id
_entity.type
_entity.pdbx_description
1 polymer ?
#
loop_
_entity_poly.entity_id
_entity_poly.type
_entity_poly.pdbx_seq_one_letter_code
_entity_poly.pdbx_strand_id
1 'polypeptide(L)'
;MLLALVLPISPARGQDQPGLTAAAERARVAWFAHDAAGLVADSPRLLVQLPGADPSAALGPAQAAALLADFLATAQEVETTVRAAREVEPGRGYVELQRRYRIAGTQDVRTQSLLLGYRLARTGWSLVELRVVG
;
A
#
# COMPACT_ATOMS: atom_id res chain seq x y z
N MET A 1 7.03 -45.66 20.92
CA MET A 1 7.68 -44.41 20.54
C MET A 1 6.74 -43.63 19.64
N LEU A 2 6.29 -42.52 20.12
CA LEU A 2 5.35 -41.68 19.39
C LEU A 2 6.10 -40.73 18.52
N LEU A 3 6.00 -40.91 17.22
CA LEU A 3 6.44 -39.89 16.30
C LEU A 3 5.30 -38.85 16.19
N ALA A 4 5.47 -37.73 16.84
CA ALA A 4 4.61 -36.61 16.57
C ALA A 4 4.90 -36.12 15.15
N LEU A 5 4.09 -36.50 14.23
CA LEU A 5 4.12 -35.94 12.91
C LEU A 5 3.57 -34.53 13.01
N VAL A 6 4.44 -33.57 13.22
CA VAL A 6 4.06 -32.19 13.05
C VAL A 6 4.06 -31.95 11.55
N LEU A 7 2.91 -32.07 10.97
CA LEU A 7 2.72 -31.60 9.60
C LEU A 7 2.89 -30.09 9.64
N PRO A 8 3.83 -29.53 8.90
CA PRO A 8 3.86 -28.08 8.74
C PRO A 8 2.52 -27.70 8.14
N ILE A 9 1.80 -26.86 8.84
CA ILE A 9 0.62 -26.25 8.27
C ILE A 9 1.15 -25.33 7.19
N SER A 10 1.19 -25.83 5.96
CA SER A 10 1.43 -24.95 4.83
C SER A 10 0.24 -23.99 4.79
N PRO A 11 0.47 -22.69 4.86
CA PRO A 11 -0.62 -21.78 4.62
C PRO A 11 -1.23 -22.14 3.28
N ALA A 12 -2.52 -22.20 3.19
CA ALA A 12 -3.20 -22.42 1.94
C ALA A 12 -2.62 -21.41 0.93
N ARG A 13 -2.47 -21.83 -0.32
CA ARG A 13 -1.93 -20.99 -1.37
C ARG A 13 -2.63 -19.63 -1.37
N GLY A 14 -1.88 -18.53 -1.33
CA GLY A 14 -2.40 -17.19 -1.29
C GLY A 14 -2.70 -16.66 0.11
N GLN A 15 -2.50 -17.46 1.17
CA GLN A 15 -2.69 -17.01 2.54
C GLN A 15 -1.35 -16.58 3.16
N ASP A 16 -0.80 -15.48 2.66
CA ASP A 16 0.43 -14.91 3.19
C ASP A 16 0.11 -13.65 3.99
N GLN A 17 -0.74 -13.80 5.01
CA GLN A 17 -1.17 -12.67 5.83
C GLN A 17 0.00 -11.98 6.54
N PRO A 18 1.01 -12.68 7.11
CA PRO A 18 2.16 -12.00 7.69
C PRO A 18 2.96 -11.18 6.68
N GLY A 19 3.11 -11.70 5.46
CA GLY A 19 3.80 -10.98 4.40
C GLY A 19 3.03 -9.73 3.97
N LEU A 20 1.71 -9.80 3.91
CA LEU A 20 0.86 -8.65 3.59
C LEU A 20 0.93 -7.60 4.70
N THR A 21 0.96 -8.02 5.96
CA THR A 21 1.11 -7.10 7.10
C THR A 21 2.43 -6.35 7.01
N ALA A 22 3.51 -7.04 6.64
CA ALA A 22 4.81 -6.43 6.43
C ALA A 22 4.79 -5.45 5.24
N ALA A 23 4.11 -5.81 4.15
CA ALA A 23 3.96 -4.92 3.01
C ALA A 23 3.18 -3.65 3.38
N ALA A 24 2.13 -3.78 4.19
CA ALA A 24 1.36 -2.65 4.69
C ALA A 24 2.24 -1.70 5.51
N GLU A 25 3.09 -2.25 6.37
CA GLU A 25 3.99 -1.43 7.18
C GLU A 25 5.04 -0.72 6.34
N ARG A 26 5.60 -1.39 5.33
CA ARG A 26 6.51 -0.74 4.38
C ARG A 26 5.83 0.41 3.66
N ALA A 27 4.59 0.21 3.22
CA ALA A 27 3.83 1.25 2.55
C ALA A 27 3.56 2.43 3.48
N ARG A 28 3.21 2.16 4.74
CA ARG A 28 3.00 3.19 5.75
C ARG A 28 4.25 4.06 5.92
N VAL A 29 5.39 3.42 6.10
CA VAL A 29 6.66 4.13 6.29
C VAL A 29 7.02 4.97 5.06
N ALA A 30 6.89 4.38 3.87
CA ALA A 30 7.21 5.09 2.62
C ALA A 30 6.28 6.27 2.40
N TRP A 31 4.99 6.11 2.64
CA TRP A 31 4.03 7.21 2.52
C TRP A 31 4.36 8.34 3.48
N PHE A 32 4.55 8.02 4.74
CA PHE A 32 4.84 9.04 5.76
C PHE A 32 6.11 9.83 5.42
N ALA A 33 7.12 9.15 4.88
CA ALA A 33 8.37 9.77 4.48
C ALA A 33 8.31 10.48 3.13
N HIS A 34 7.17 10.45 2.43
CA HIS A 34 7.01 10.93 1.06
C HIS A 34 7.99 10.26 0.09
N ASP A 35 8.31 9.00 0.37
CA ASP A 35 9.19 8.19 -0.48
C ASP A 35 8.36 7.50 -1.56
N ALA A 36 7.98 8.25 -2.57
CA ALA A 36 7.15 7.74 -3.66
C ALA A 36 7.86 6.60 -4.42
N ALA A 37 9.15 6.72 -4.66
CA ALA A 37 9.93 5.69 -5.33
C ALA A 37 9.95 4.39 -4.52
N GLY A 38 10.14 4.48 -3.20
CA GLY A 38 10.11 3.33 -2.31
C GLY A 38 8.74 2.68 -2.26
N LEU A 39 7.68 3.47 -2.27
CA LEU A 39 6.30 2.98 -2.23
C LEU A 39 5.98 2.09 -3.44
N VAL A 40 6.47 2.43 -4.61
CA VAL A 40 6.15 1.73 -5.86
C VAL A 40 7.28 0.84 -6.38
N ALA A 41 8.35 0.66 -5.61
CA ALA A 41 9.57 -0.03 -6.06
C ALA A 41 9.29 -1.44 -6.60
N ASP A 42 8.37 -2.17 -5.97
CA ASP A 42 8.06 -3.55 -6.35
C ASP A 42 6.83 -3.65 -7.26
N SER A 43 6.34 -2.52 -7.78
CA SER A 43 5.13 -2.49 -8.61
C SER A 43 5.53 -2.53 -10.08
N PRO A 44 5.26 -3.63 -10.80
CA PRO A 44 5.54 -3.65 -12.24
C PRO A 44 4.62 -2.70 -13.00
N ARG A 45 3.36 -2.61 -12.57
CA ARG A 45 2.32 -1.72 -13.11
C ARG A 45 1.41 -1.31 -11.97
N LEU A 46 1.02 -0.07 -11.96
CA LEU A 46 0.22 0.50 -10.88
C LEU A 46 -0.89 1.39 -11.43
N LEU A 47 -2.12 1.12 -11.00
CA LEU A 47 -3.25 2.03 -11.21
C LEU A 47 -3.29 3.01 -10.04
N VAL A 48 -3.36 4.30 -10.34
CA VAL A 48 -3.42 5.34 -9.31
C VAL A 48 -4.69 6.17 -9.52
N GLN A 49 -5.43 6.37 -8.45
CA GLN A 49 -6.56 7.29 -8.45
C GLN A 49 -6.41 8.30 -7.32
N LEU A 50 -6.26 9.55 -7.69
CA LEU A 50 -6.16 10.67 -6.75
C LEU A 50 -7.53 11.30 -6.52
N PRO A 51 -7.73 12.05 -5.42
CA PRO A 51 -9.02 12.67 -5.14
C PRO A 51 -9.50 13.55 -6.29
N GLY A 52 -10.76 13.37 -6.68
CA GLY A 52 -11.37 14.17 -7.74
C GLY A 52 -10.93 13.82 -9.15
N ALA A 53 -10.15 12.78 -9.33
CA ALA A 53 -9.64 12.36 -10.65
C ALA A 53 -10.15 10.97 -11.01
N ASP A 54 -10.15 10.67 -12.31
CA ASP A 54 -10.39 9.32 -12.79
C ASP A 54 -9.18 8.42 -12.51
N PRO A 55 -9.36 7.10 -12.43
CA PRO A 55 -8.23 6.19 -12.31
C PRO A 55 -7.26 6.37 -13.49
N SER A 56 -5.98 6.31 -13.22
CA SER A 56 -4.96 6.37 -14.26
C SER A 56 -4.98 5.12 -15.13
N ALA A 57 -4.35 5.17 -16.29
CA ALA A 57 -3.92 3.97 -16.98
C ALA A 57 -2.88 3.24 -16.11
N ALA A 58 -2.56 2.00 -16.46
CA ALA A 58 -1.51 1.27 -15.77
C ALA A 58 -0.16 1.98 -15.99
N LEU A 59 0.43 2.46 -14.90
CA LEU A 59 1.67 3.22 -14.92
C LEU A 59 2.86 2.33 -14.55
N GLY A 60 3.99 2.58 -15.21
CA GLY A 60 5.25 2.00 -14.75
C GLY A 60 5.71 2.66 -13.45
N PRO A 61 6.69 2.06 -12.74
CA PRO A 61 7.13 2.57 -11.44
C PRO A 61 7.59 4.02 -11.48
N ALA A 62 8.35 4.42 -12.49
CA ALA A 62 8.85 5.78 -12.58
C ALA A 62 7.72 6.80 -12.76
N GLN A 63 6.75 6.49 -13.61
CA GLN A 63 5.60 7.37 -13.84
C GLN A 63 4.72 7.47 -12.60
N ALA A 64 4.47 6.33 -11.94
CA ALA A 64 3.67 6.30 -10.71
C ALA A 64 4.37 7.09 -9.60
N ALA A 65 5.69 6.92 -9.44
CA ALA A 65 6.44 7.66 -8.44
C ALA A 65 6.39 9.17 -8.69
N ALA A 66 6.51 9.61 -9.94
CA ALA A 66 6.45 11.02 -10.28
C ALA A 66 5.07 11.61 -9.96
N LEU A 67 4.00 10.90 -10.32
CA LEU A 67 2.64 11.34 -10.02
C LEU A 67 2.41 11.47 -8.52
N LEU A 68 2.82 10.47 -7.75
CA LEU A 68 2.65 10.48 -6.31
C LEU A 68 3.54 11.52 -5.62
N ALA A 69 4.75 11.74 -6.10
CA ALA A 69 5.63 12.78 -5.57
C ALA A 69 5.00 14.17 -5.74
N ASP A 70 4.42 14.44 -6.90
CA ASP A 70 3.72 15.70 -7.13
C ASP A 70 2.52 15.87 -6.20
N PHE A 71 1.75 14.79 -6.01
CA PHE A 71 0.61 14.81 -5.09
C PHE A 71 1.06 15.09 -3.65
N LEU A 72 2.12 14.44 -3.21
CA LEU A 72 2.61 14.56 -1.85
C LEU A 72 3.28 15.91 -1.56
N ALA A 73 3.79 16.58 -2.59
CA ALA A 73 4.56 17.81 -2.42
C ALA A 73 3.77 18.95 -1.77
N THR A 74 2.44 18.90 -1.84
CA THR A 74 1.56 19.94 -1.28
C THR A 74 1.16 19.66 0.16
N ALA A 75 1.66 18.59 0.76
CA ALA A 75 1.24 18.15 2.08
C ALA A 75 2.44 17.91 2.99
N GLN A 76 2.19 18.03 4.29
CA GLN A 76 3.11 17.62 5.35
C GLN A 76 2.41 16.52 6.15
N GLU A 77 2.97 15.32 6.16
CA GLU A 77 2.36 14.23 6.89
C GLU A 77 2.48 14.46 8.39
N VAL A 78 1.37 14.26 9.10
CA VAL A 78 1.30 14.31 10.55
C VAL A 78 1.35 12.90 11.12
N GLU A 79 0.59 11.99 10.52
CA GLU A 79 0.51 10.60 10.96
C GLU A 79 0.01 9.72 9.81
N THR A 80 0.54 8.51 9.73
CA THR A 80 0.04 7.49 8.81
C THR A 80 -0.11 6.19 9.58
N THR A 81 -1.32 5.63 9.56
CA THR A 81 -1.69 4.47 10.36
C THR A 81 -2.22 3.36 9.46
N VAL A 82 -1.84 2.11 9.74
CA VAL A 82 -2.46 0.95 9.08
C VAL A 82 -3.81 0.69 9.75
N ARG A 83 -4.89 0.75 8.98
CA ARG A 83 -6.25 0.50 9.47
C ARG A 83 -6.70 -0.92 9.20
N ALA A 84 -6.26 -1.52 8.11
CA ALA A 84 -6.58 -2.89 7.75
C ALA A 84 -5.53 -3.45 6.82
N ALA A 85 -5.28 -4.75 6.93
CA ALA A 85 -4.43 -5.49 6.00
C ALA A 85 -4.94 -6.92 5.98
N ARG A 86 -5.51 -7.35 4.86
CA ARG A 86 -6.10 -8.70 4.77
C ARG A 86 -6.09 -9.22 3.36
N GLU A 87 -5.99 -10.54 3.23
CA GLU A 87 -6.23 -11.21 1.97
C GLU A 87 -7.74 -11.29 1.73
N VAL A 88 -8.20 -10.79 0.59
CA VAL A 88 -9.63 -10.80 0.22
C VAL A 88 -9.97 -11.98 -0.67
N GLU A 89 -8.98 -12.45 -1.42
CA GLU A 89 -9.02 -13.68 -2.22
C GLU A 89 -7.61 -14.26 -2.21
N PRO A 90 -7.43 -15.55 -2.52
CA PRO A 90 -6.08 -16.11 -2.63
C PRO A 90 -5.22 -15.29 -3.60
N GLY A 91 -4.11 -14.78 -3.10
CA GLY A 91 -3.18 -13.99 -3.89
C GLY A 91 -3.60 -12.54 -4.13
N ARG A 92 -4.68 -12.07 -3.52
CA ARG A 92 -5.12 -10.67 -3.61
C ARG A 92 -5.26 -10.09 -2.22
N GLY A 93 -4.53 -9.02 -1.97
CA GLY A 93 -4.50 -8.34 -0.68
C GLY A 93 -5.13 -6.97 -0.75
N TYR A 94 -5.72 -6.57 0.36
CA TYR A 94 -6.29 -5.25 0.56
C TYR A 94 -5.66 -4.63 1.79
N VAL A 95 -5.17 -3.41 1.65
CA VAL A 95 -4.60 -2.64 2.75
C VAL A 95 -5.27 -1.28 2.78
N GLU A 96 -5.66 -0.84 3.94
CA GLU A 96 -6.14 0.51 4.14
C GLU A 96 -5.21 1.23 5.10
N LEU A 97 -4.69 2.37 4.65
CA LEU A 97 -3.96 3.30 5.50
C LEU A 97 -4.83 4.53 5.72
N GLN A 98 -4.69 5.14 6.87
CA GLN A 98 -5.27 6.45 7.13
C GLN A 98 -4.12 7.45 7.29
N ARG A 99 -4.19 8.53 6.54
CA ARG A 99 -3.23 9.62 6.69
C ARG A 99 -3.90 10.83 7.33
N ARG A 100 -3.18 11.45 8.23
CA ARG A 100 -3.46 12.80 8.69
C ARG A 100 -2.33 13.67 8.17
N TYR A 101 -2.69 14.78 7.56
CA TYR A 101 -1.71 15.65 6.92
C TYR A 101 -2.12 17.10 7.06
N ARG A 102 -1.12 17.96 7.02
CA ARG A 102 -1.31 19.40 6.97
C ARG A 102 -1.09 19.87 5.56
N ILE A 103 -1.96 20.77 5.09
CA ILE A 103 -1.72 21.44 3.82
C ILE A 103 -0.51 22.35 4.01
N ALA A 104 0.50 22.21 3.16
CA ALA A 104 1.74 22.94 3.25
C ALA A 104 1.47 24.45 3.35
N GLY A 105 2.13 25.12 4.29
CA GLY A 105 1.95 26.55 4.52
C GLY A 105 0.72 26.94 5.34
N THR A 106 -0.05 25.97 5.83
CA THR A 106 -1.24 26.21 6.64
C THR A 106 -1.19 25.42 7.94
N GLN A 107 -2.13 25.71 8.86
CA GLN A 107 -2.37 24.90 10.06
C GLN A 107 -3.52 23.91 9.88
N ASP A 108 -4.04 23.81 8.67
CA ASP A 108 -5.22 22.99 8.36
C ASP A 108 -4.81 21.51 8.29
N VAL A 109 -5.31 20.71 9.22
CA VAL A 109 -5.05 19.26 9.26
C VAL A 109 -6.25 18.50 8.71
N ARG A 110 -6.00 17.61 7.78
CA ARG A 110 -7.02 16.81 7.11
C ARG A 110 -6.71 15.35 7.20
N THR A 111 -7.73 14.53 6.95
CA THR A 111 -7.64 13.07 6.98
C THR A 111 -8.08 12.52 5.64
N GLN A 112 -7.34 11.54 5.12
CA GLN A 112 -7.69 10.79 3.93
C GLN A 112 -7.42 9.31 4.17
N SER A 113 -8.14 8.47 3.43
CA SER A 113 -7.88 7.03 3.39
C SER A 113 -7.11 6.70 2.13
N LEU A 114 -6.15 5.77 2.28
CA LEU A 114 -5.40 5.21 1.17
C LEU A 114 -5.82 3.75 1.04
N LEU A 115 -6.37 3.40 -0.10
CA LEU A 115 -6.81 2.04 -0.39
C LEU A 115 -5.78 1.42 -1.32
N LEU A 116 -5.10 0.39 -0.83
CA LEU A 116 -4.01 -0.27 -1.53
C LEU A 116 -4.42 -1.67 -1.93
N GLY A 117 -4.35 -1.97 -3.22
CA GLY A 117 -4.56 -3.32 -3.73
C GLY A 117 -3.22 -3.98 -4.03
N TYR A 118 -3.05 -5.19 -3.53
CA TYR A 118 -1.83 -5.97 -3.69
C TYR A 118 -2.12 -7.27 -4.41
N ARG A 119 -1.11 -7.77 -5.12
CA ARG A 119 -1.13 -9.10 -5.73
C ARG A 119 0.09 -9.87 -5.26
N LEU A 120 -0.13 -11.14 -4.90
CA LEU A 120 0.97 -12.02 -4.49
C LEU A 120 1.71 -12.51 -5.73
N ALA A 121 2.98 -12.21 -5.80
CA ALA A 121 3.90 -12.66 -6.82
C ALA A 121 4.95 -13.58 -6.19
N ARG A 122 5.86 -14.11 -6.99
CA ARG A 122 6.93 -14.99 -6.51
C ARG A 122 7.79 -14.36 -5.43
N THR A 123 8.03 -13.06 -5.56
CA THR A 123 8.92 -12.31 -4.67
C THR A 123 8.20 -11.68 -3.49
N GLY A 124 6.89 -11.90 -3.37
CA GLY A 124 6.07 -11.32 -2.33
C GLY A 124 4.93 -10.49 -2.87
N TRP A 125 4.36 -9.67 -2.02
CA TRP A 125 3.22 -8.83 -2.38
C TRP A 125 3.67 -7.62 -3.19
N SER A 126 3.02 -7.39 -4.33
CA SER A 126 3.25 -6.22 -5.17
C SER A 126 2.06 -5.29 -5.12
N LEU A 127 2.31 -4.01 -4.96
CA LEU A 127 1.27 -3.00 -5.02
C LEU A 127 0.83 -2.81 -6.47
N VAL A 128 -0.45 -3.01 -6.76
CA VAL A 128 -0.98 -2.92 -8.13
C VAL A 128 -2.05 -1.84 -8.28
N GLU A 129 -2.59 -1.34 -7.18
CA GLU A 129 -3.59 -0.28 -7.20
C GLU A 129 -3.44 0.60 -5.96
N LEU A 130 -3.52 1.90 -6.14
CA LEU A 130 -3.50 2.87 -5.05
C LEU A 130 -4.57 3.91 -5.30
N ARG A 131 -5.48 4.07 -4.35
CA ARG A 131 -6.55 5.07 -4.41
C ARG A 131 -6.51 5.93 -3.17
N VAL A 132 -6.57 7.23 -3.37
CA VAL A 132 -6.68 8.20 -2.26
C VAL A 132 -8.10 8.72 -2.23
N VAL A 133 -8.78 8.58 -1.10
CA VAL A 133 -10.18 8.99 -0.93
C VAL A 133 -10.34 9.87 0.31
N GLY A 134 -11.29 10.77 0.24
CA GLY A 134 -11.63 11.68 1.34
C GLY A 134 -11.29 13.14 1.11
#